data_9754a68fcdc594da6790e8397aa28b13
#
_entry.id   9754a68fcdc594da6790e8397aa28b13
#
_cell.length_a   1.000
_cell.length_b   1.000
_cell.length_c   1.000
_cell.angle_alpha   90.00
_cell.angle_beta   90.00
_cell.angle_gamma   90.00
#
_symmetry.space_group_name_H-M   'P 1'
#
loop_
_entity.id
_entity.type
_entity.pdbx_description
1 polymer ?
#
loop_
_entity_poly.entity_id
_entity_poly.type
_entity_poly.pdbx_seq_one_letter_code
_entity_poly.pdbx_strand_id
1 'polypeptide(L)'
;MRRRASLVLLAFAVFFAAMSPLLRWYAFPRLAKIPPSQYQEMVLEAKPATLLDYNDNMKVKQVPKVTIVQTLKGNVEESEKIERSAGRDVVVWDSLSYVADPNGKMVSQIPERYIFDAHSQAPVHATGESVDGDPVRREGIEFKWPFLTEKRDYEYFDAQTRTSSPIHYKGTRTFRGMDVYYFEQTIPWTKVPMPKKMPIKGVTAEQVAKTGMTRWYTTKRMFWVDPVTGAPVNGEEIHAEELRNAKAMGMSQDTVTAFAGHVKMREDYIDSTVALVKSQRVLILLLTSYLPWGFVLLAAGLLALALWLEARSRRPDGELPGGAPPSAPDPEPTPA
;
A
#
# COMPACT_ATOMS: atom_id res chain seq x y z
N MET A 1 -9.61 41.21 -33.47
CA MET A 1 -8.66 40.15 -33.10
C MET A 1 -8.58 39.87 -31.56
N ARG A 2 -8.48 40.90 -30.71
CA ARG A 2 -8.34 40.74 -29.22
C ARG A 2 -9.49 39.97 -28.57
N ARG A 3 -10.76 40.20 -28.93
CA ARG A 3 -11.93 39.51 -28.39
C ARG A 3 -11.95 38.01 -28.73
N ARG A 4 -11.47 37.60 -29.91
CA ARG A 4 -11.33 36.17 -30.28
C ARG A 4 -10.23 35.50 -29.44
N ALA A 5 -9.10 36.21 -29.22
CA ALA A 5 -8.02 35.72 -28.37
C ALA A 5 -8.48 35.54 -26.91
N SER A 6 -9.24 36.48 -26.34
CA SER A 6 -9.82 36.38 -24.99
C SER A 6 -10.75 35.16 -24.85
N LEU A 7 -11.60 34.88 -25.84
CA LEU A 7 -12.49 33.71 -25.82
C LEU A 7 -11.72 32.40 -25.90
N VAL A 8 -10.65 32.32 -26.69
CA VAL A 8 -9.79 31.11 -26.75
C VAL A 8 -9.07 30.88 -25.43
N LEU A 9 -8.52 31.93 -24.81
CA LEU A 9 -7.89 31.86 -23.51
C LEU A 9 -8.87 31.40 -22.41
N LEU A 10 -10.09 31.92 -22.44
CA LEU A 10 -11.16 31.53 -21.53
C LEU A 10 -11.51 30.04 -21.70
N ALA A 11 -11.62 29.54 -22.93
CA ALA A 11 -11.88 28.14 -23.21
C ALA A 11 -10.76 27.22 -22.63
N PHE A 12 -9.49 27.61 -22.82
CA PHE A 12 -8.37 26.86 -22.20
C PHE A 12 -8.36 26.97 -20.67
N ALA A 13 -8.70 28.14 -20.10
CA ALA A 13 -8.83 28.29 -18.65
C ALA A 13 -9.87 27.30 -18.08
N VAL A 14 -11.05 27.23 -18.69
CA VAL A 14 -12.12 26.28 -18.30
C VAL A 14 -11.66 24.84 -18.49
N PHE A 15 -11.00 24.52 -19.59
CA PHE A 15 -10.46 23.19 -19.86
C PHE A 15 -9.49 22.74 -18.77
N PHE A 16 -8.46 23.54 -18.44
CA PHE A 16 -7.51 23.18 -17.39
C PHE A 16 -8.11 23.17 -16.00
N ALA A 17 -9.07 24.05 -15.71
CA ALA A 17 -9.83 24.01 -14.46
C ALA A 17 -10.63 22.70 -14.29
N ALA A 18 -11.22 22.20 -15.38
CA ALA A 18 -11.94 20.92 -15.37
C ALA A 18 -11.00 19.71 -15.33
N MET A 19 -9.83 19.78 -16.00
CA MET A 19 -8.84 18.69 -16.01
C MET A 19 -8.25 18.40 -14.64
N SER A 20 -8.10 19.40 -13.77
CA SER A 20 -7.55 19.23 -12.42
C SER A 20 -8.36 18.24 -11.57
N PRO A 21 -9.66 18.44 -11.30
CA PRO A 21 -10.48 17.50 -10.56
C PRO A 21 -10.65 16.15 -11.29
N LEU A 22 -10.74 16.18 -12.64
CA LEU A 22 -10.85 14.96 -13.43
C LEU A 22 -9.63 14.06 -13.25
N LEU A 23 -8.43 14.61 -13.23
CA LEU A 23 -7.20 13.84 -13.05
C LEU A 23 -7.14 13.23 -11.65
N ARG A 24 -7.42 14.02 -10.59
CA ARG A 24 -7.27 13.59 -9.19
C ARG A 24 -8.37 12.62 -8.74
N TRP A 25 -9.63 12.89 -9.07
CA TRP A 25 -10.77 12.17 -8.50
C TRP A 25 -11.42 11.17 -9.45
N TYR A 26 -11.12 11.26 -10.75
CA TYR A 26 -11.66 10.33 -11.74
C TYR A 26 -10.58 9.42 -12.33
N ALA A 27 -9.50 9.99 -12.88
CA ALA A 27 -8.47 9.20 -13.56
C ALA A 27 -7.58 8.44 -12.58
N PHE A 28 -7.05 9.10 -11.54
CA PHE A 28 -6.15 8.46 -10.57
C PHE A 28 -6.76 7.23 -9.90
N PRO A 29 -7.97 7.25 -9.30
CA PRO A 29 -8.54 6.06 -8.68
C PRO A 29 -8.73 4.89 -9.63
N ARG A 30 -8.89 5.14 -10.94
CA ARG A 30 -9.02 4.10 -11.97
C ARG A 30 -7.69 3.55 -12.44
N LEU A 31 -6.63 4.37 -12.44
CA LEU A 31 -5.29 3.99 -12.87
C LEU A 31 -4.45 3.38 -11.75
N ALA A 32 -4.68 3.82 -10.50
CA ALA A 32 -3.97 3.34 -9.32
C ALA A 32 -4.48 1.97 -8.90
N LYS A 33 -3.96 0.92 -9.51
CA LYS A 33 -4.31 -0.47 -9.21
C LYS A 33 -3.08 -1.37 -9.17
N ILE A 34 -3.18 -2.42 -8.38
CA ILE A 34 -2.17 -3.49 -8.34
C ILE A 34 -2.35 -4.36 -9.59
N PRO A 35 -1.30 -4.59 -10.39
CA PRO A 35 -1.41 -5.47 -11.55
C PRO A 35 -1.56 -6.94 -11.11
N PRO A 36 -2.43 -7.72 -11.76
CA PRO A 36 -2.64 -9.14 -11.43
C PRO A 36 -1.44 -10.03 -11.77
N SER A 37 -0.46 -9.52 -12.53
CA SER A 37 0.76 -10.25 -12.92
C SER A 37 1.96 -9.98 -12.01
N GLN A 38 1.78 -9.28 -10.88
CA GLN A 38 2.88 -8.91 -10.00
C GLN A 38 3.56 -10.15 -9.40
N TYR A 39 4.89 -10.12 -9.36
CA TYR A 39 5.72 -11.06 -8.60
C TYR A 39 6.61 -10.28 -7.62
N GLN A 40 6.69 -10.77 -6.39
CA GLN A 40 7.54 -10.19 -5.36
C GLN A 40 8.11 -11.32 -4.49
N GLU A 41 9.39 -11.24 -4.18
CA GLU A 41 10.05 -12.10 -3.21
C GLU A 41 10.61 -11.23 -2.08
N MET A 42 10.21 -11.49 -0.87
CA MET A 42 10.66 -10.79 0.33
C MET A 42 11.50 -11.76 1.18
N VAL A 43 12.68 -11.31 1.57
CA VAL A 43 13.57 -12.08 2.43
C VAL A 43 13.71 -11.38 3.78
N LEU A 44 13.38 -12.14 4.84
CA LEU A 44 13.53 -11.70 6.21
C LEU A 44 14.50 -12.63 6.95
N GLU A 45 15.13 -12.13 7.98
CA GLU A 45 16.08 -12.88 8.78
C GLU A 45 15.88 -12.61 10.27
N ALA A 46 16.01 -13.66 11.09
CA ALA A 46 16.18 -13.53 12.54
C ALA A 46 17.61 -13.88 12.91
N LYS A 47 18.30 -12.97 13.56
CA LYS A 47 19.73 -13.08 13.95
C LYS A 47 19.94 -12.51 15.36
N PRO A 48 20.23 -13.33 16.40
CA PRO A 48 20.09 -14.79 16.44
C PRO A 48 18.62 -15.22 16.54
N ALA A 49 18.39 -16.54 16.50
CA ALA A 49 17.06 -17.12 16.70
C ALA A 49 17.12 -18.40 17.54
N THR A 50 15.99 -18.71 18.16
CA THR A 50 15.76 -20.02 18.79
C THR A 50 14.94 -20.89 17.84
N LEU A 51 15.35 -22.13 17.62
CA LEU A 51 14.69 -23.05 16.72
C LEU A 51 14.62 -24.45 17.34
N LEU A 52 13.46 -25.11 17.17
CA LEU A 52 13.31 -26.51 17.50
C LEU A 52 13.93 -27.38 16.40
N ASP A 53 14.92 -28.16 16.74
CA ASP A 53 15.54 -29.13 15.83
C ASP A 53 14.77 -30.46 15.85
N TYR A 54 13.93 -30.66 14.86
CA TYR A 54 13.11 -31.85 14.71
C TYR A 54 13.91 -33.12 14.38
N ASN A 55 15.18 -32.98 13.97
CA ASN A 55 16.04 -34.11 13.60
C ASN A 55 16.98 -34.52 14.73
N ASP A 56 17.16 -33.71 15.77
CA ASP A 56 17.98 -33.98 16.92
C ASP A 56 17.11 -34.05 18.19
N ASN A 57 16.31 -35.14 18.29
CA ASN A 57 15.45 -35.42 19.43
C ASN A 57 14.60 -34.21 19.90
N MET A 58 14.16 -33.40 18.97
CA MET A 58 13.35 -32.18 19.25
C MET A 58 14.01 -31.24 20.29
N LYS A 59 15.31 -31.03 20.16
CA LYS A 59 16.05 -30.11 21.03
C LYS A 59 15.87 -28.70 20.60
N VAL A 60 15.64 -27.81 21.56
CA VAL A 60 15.67 -26.36 21.35
C VAL A 60 17.11 -25.88 21.22
N LYS A 61 17.45 -25.20 20.14
CA LYS A 61 18.79 -24.72 19.85
C LYS A 61 18.77 -23.21 19.58
N GLN A 62 19.80 -22.53 20.06
CA GLN A 62 20.14 -21.21 19.56
C GLN A 62 20.88 -21.35 18.23
N VAL A 63 20.40 -20.67 17.21
CA VAL A 63 20.99 -20.69 15.87
C VAL A 63 21.42 -19.27 15.46
N PRO A 64 22.51 -19.12 14.69
CA PRO A 64 23.01 -17.81 14.33
C PRO A 64 22.05 -17.04 13.41
N LYS A 65 21.26 -17.77 12.61
CA LYS A 65 20.34 -17.19 11.64
C LYS A 65 19.22 -18.14 11.29
N VAL A 66 18.03 -17.59 11.14
CA VAL A 66 16.89 -18.21 10.44
C VAL A 66 16.51 -17.30 9.30
N THR A 67 16.30 -17.86 8.12
CA THR A 67 15.85 -17.12 6.93
C THR A 67 14.38 -17.44 6.66
N ILE A 68 13.59 -16.41 6.46
CA ILE A 68 12.18 -16.52 6.07
C ILE A 68 12.05 -15.90 4.68
N VAL A 69 11.55 -16.68 3.73
CA VAL A 69 11.29 -16.19 2.36
C VAL A 69 9.80 -16.21 2.13
N GLN A 70 9.27 -15.08 1.74
CA GLN A 70 7.88 -14.93 1.35
C GLN A 70 7.81 -14.54 -0.12
N THR A 71 7.18 -15.38 -0.94
CA THR A 71 6.90 -15.08 -2.34
C THR A 71 5.44 -14.70 -2.49
N LEU A 72 5.17 -13.64 -3.25
CA LEU A 72 3.85 -13.22 -3.69
C LEU A 72 3.82 -13.33 -5.20
N LYS A 73 2.95 -14.17 -5.74
CA LYS A 73 2.81 -14.38 -7.18
C LYS A 73 1.38 -14.08 -7.59
N GLY A 74 1.21 -13.11 -8.49
CA GLY A 74 -0.08 -12.83 -9.09
C GLY A 74 -0.57 -13.99 -9.95
N ASN A 75 -1.83 -14.34 -9.81
CA ASN A 75 -2.51 -15.37 -10.59
C ASN A 75 -3.49 -14.70 -11.54
N VAL A 76 -3.02 -14.41 -12.76
CA VAL A 76 -3.78 -13.64 -13.78
C VAL A 76 -5.07 -14.36 -14.15
N GLU A 77 -5.01 -15.67 -14.38
CA GLU A 77 -6.16 -16.46 -14.83
C GLU A 77 -7.30 -16.47 -13.78
N GLU A 78 -6.96 -16.71 -12.51
CA GLU A 78 -7.94 -16.67 -11.43
C GLU A 78 -8.45 -15.24 -11.16
N SER A 79 -7.58 -14.22 -11.31
CA SER A 79 -7.99 -12.81 -11.21
C SER A 79 -9.07 -12.48 -12.24
N GLU A 80 -8.83 -12.76 -13.53
CA GLU A 80 -9.79 -12.52 -14.62
C GLU A 80 -11.10 -13.30 -14.46
N LYS A 81 -11.04 -14.51 -13.94
CA LYS A 81 -12.20 -15.33 -13.67
C LYS A 81 -13.09 -14.72 -12.59
N ILE A 82 -12.48 -14.23 -11.49
CA ILE A 82 -13.22 -13.62 -10.39
C ILE A 82 -13.70 -12.22 -10.77
N GLU A 83 -12.92 -11.42 -11.51
CA GLU A 83 -13.35 -10.11 -12.05
C GLU A 83 -14.65 -10.19 -12.82
N ARG A 84 -14.78 -11.19 -13.72
CA ARG A 84 -16.01 -11.40 -14.50
C ARG A 84 -17.24 -11.65 -13.65
N SER A 85 -17.09 -12.29 -12.49
CA SER A 85 -18.21 -12.56 -11.57
C SER A 85 -18.43 -11.44 -10.56
N ALA A 86 -17.38 -10.75 -10.14
CA ALA A 86 -17.42 -9.69 -9.13
C ALA A 86 -17.77 -8.31 -9.70
N GLY A 87 -17.59 -8.10 -11.03
CA GLY A 87 -17.86 -6.83 -11.71
C GLY A 87 -16.93 -5.69 -11.29
N ARG A 88 -15.73 -6.01 -10.80
CA ARG A 88 -14.69 -5.06 -10.35
C ARG A 88 -13.30 -5.63 -10.55
N ASP A 89 -12.28 -4.76 -10.59
CA ASP A 89 -10.86 -5.17 -10.70
C ASP A 89 -10.44 -5.99 -9.46
N VAL A 90 -10.05 -7.24 -9.67
CA VAL A 90 -9.65 -8.18 -8.60
C VAL A 90 -8.24 -8.67 -8.86
N VAL A 91 -7.48 -8.85 -7.79
CA VAL A 91 -6.17 -9.50 -7.83
C VAL A 91 -6.21 -10.74 -6.95
N VAL A 92 -5.71 -11.84 -7.50
CA VAL A 92 -5.43 -13.07 -6.76
C VAL A 92 -3.93 -13.20 -6.60
N TRP A 93 -3.45 -13.25 -5.36
CA TRP A 93 -2.08 -13.60 -5.04
C TRP A 93 -2.00 -14.99 -4.44
N ASP A 94 -1.18 -15.82 -5.05
CA ASP A 94 -0.68 -17.06 -4.44
C ASP A 94 0.63 -16.74 -3.72
N SER A 95 0.64 -16.89 -2.41
CA SER A 95 1.78 -16.63 -1.54
C SER A 95 2.33 -17.92 -0.99
N LEU A 96 3.64 -17.98 -0.80
CA LEU A 96 4.30 -19.02 -0.06
C LEU A 96 5.29 -18.39 0.91
N SER A 97 5.04 -18.58 2.20
CA SER A 97 6.02 -18.31 3.25
C SER A 97 6.73 -19.58 3.65
N TYR A 98 8.05 -19.60 3.62
CA TYR A 98 8.82 -20.72 4.16
C TYR A 98 9.97 -20.26 5.06
N VAL A 99 10.24 -21.06 6.08
CA VAL A 99 11.30 -20.83 7.06
C VAL A 99 12.42 -21.83 6.79
N ALA A 100 13.65 -21.33 6.66
CA ALA A 100 14.85 -22.15 6.46
C ALA A 100 15.80 -22.01 7.65
N ASP A 101 16.39 -23.14 8.06
CA ASP A 101 17.45 -23.19 9.06
C ASP A 101 18.77 -22.59 8.52
N PRO A 102 19.85 -22.50 9.34
CA PRO A 102 21.14 -21.97 8.88
C PRO A 102 21.78 -22.72 7.71
N ASN A 103 21.40 -23.97 7.49
CA ASN A 103 21.90 -24.83 6.40
C ASN A 103 21.03 -24.73 5.13
N GLY A 104 20.00 -23.89 5.16
CA GLY A 104 19.04 -23.74 4.04
C GLY A 104 17.98 -24.84 3.99
N LYS A 105 17.89 -25.72 5.00
CA LYS A 105 16.84 -26.73 5.05
C LYS A 105 15.52 -26.09 5.45
N MET A 106 14.46 -26.36 4.71
CA MET A 106 13.11 -25.90 5.00
C MET A 106 12.58 -26.59 6.28
N VAL A 107 12.18 -25.80 7.26
CA VAL A 107 11.62 -26.26 8.55
C VAL A 107 10.13 -26.00 8.67
N SER A 108 9.59 -25.04 7.94
CA SER A 108 8.15 -24.74 7.89
C SER A 108 7.79 -24.09 6.58
N GLN A 109 6.57 -24.29 6.10
CA GLN A 109 6.00 -23.54 4.97
C GLN A 109 4.50 -23.38 5.15
N ILE A 110 3.98 -22.25 4.72
CA ILE A 110 2.55 -21.92 4.73
C ILE A 110 2.20 -21.32 3.38
N PRO A 111 1.48 -22.05 2.51
CA PRO A 111 0.90 -21.49 1.29
C PRO A 111 -0.38 -20.71 1.63
N GLU A 112 -0.60 -19.61 0.91
CA GLU A 112 -1.77 -18.78 1.06
C GLU A 112 -2.32 -18.38 -0.29
N ARG A 113 -3.64 -18.18 -0.38
CA ARG A 113 -4.28 -17.47 -1.49
C ARG A 113 -5.05 -16.30 -0.93
N TYR A 114 -4.69 -15.10 -1.39
CA TYR A 114 -5.35 -13.85 -1.06
C TYR A 114 -6.06 -13.28 -2.27
N ILE A 115 -7.35 -12.91 -2.08
CA ILE A 115 -8.21 -12.40 -3.14
C ILE A 115 -8.73 -11.03 -2.71
N PHE A 116 -8.32 -9.98 -3.43
CA PHE A 116 -8.58 -8.62 -2.99
C PHE A 116 -8.88 -7.67 -4.16
N ASP A 117 -9.51 -6.56 -3.84
CA ASP A 117 -9.78 -5.47 -4.77
C ASP A 117 -8.48 -4.75 -5.15
N ALA A 118 -8.22 -4.61 -6.44
CA ALA A 118 -6.97 -4.08 -6.97
C ALA A 118 -6.65 -2.65 -6.53
N HIS A 119 -7.65 -1.86 -6.17
CA HIS A 119 -7.52 -0.44 -5.81
C HIS A 119 -7.42 -0.23 -4.31
N SER A 120 -8.34 -0.82 -3.55
CA SER A 120 -8.47 -0.63 -2.10
C SER A 120 -7.65 -1.62 -1.27
N GLN A 121 -7.21 -2.73 -1.85
CA GLN A 121 -6.60 -3.89 -1.20
C GLN A 121 -7.51 -4.58 -0.17
N ALA A 122 -8.79 -4.23 -0.15
CA ALA A 122 -9.76 -4.89 0.70
C ALA A 122 -10.09 -6.30 0.17
N PRO A 123 -10.36 -7.29 1.05
CA PRO A 123 -10.75 -8.64 0.64
C PRO A 123 -12.03 -8.64 -0.20
N VAL A 124 -12.09 -9.52 -1.20
CA VAL A 124 -13.28 -9.69 -2.06
C VAL A 124 -14.20 -10.80 -1.57
N HIS A 125 -13.75 -11.65 -0.67
CA HIS A 125 -14.49 -12.81 -0.14
C HIS A 125 -14.97 -13.79 -1.21
N ALA A 126 -14.16 -13.99 -2.24
CA ALA A 126 -14.45 -14.97 -3.28
C ALA A 126 -14.05 -16.40 -2.84
N THR A 127 -14.67 -17.41 -3.47
CA THR A 127 -14.29 -18.80 -3.24
C THR A 127 -12.83 -19.05 -3.62
N GLY A 128 -12.09 -19.79 -2.79
CA GLY A 128 -10.69 -20.15 -3.01
C GLY A 128 -9.72 -19.39 -2.13
N GLU A 129 -10.16 -18.38 -1.38
CA GLU A 129 -9.35 -17.72 -0.36
C GLU A 129 -8.94 -18.73 0.73
N SER A 130 -7.64 -18.85 1.02
CA SER A 130 -7.15 -19.92 1.91
C SER A 130 -5.83 -19.57 2.59
N VAL A 131 -5.60 -20.22 3.74
CA VAL A 131 -4.31 -20.31 4.43
C VAL A 131 -4.01 -21.78 4.70
N ASP A 132 -2.84 -22.26 4.28
CA ASP A 132 -2.42 -23.65 4.38
C ASP A 132 -3.46 -24.63 3.82
N GLY A 133 -4.16 -24.22 2.75
CA GLY A 133 -5.21 -24.98 2.07
C GLY A 133 -6.55 -25.05 2.81
N ASP A 134 -6.70 -24.40 3.97
CA ASP A 134 -7.99 -24.26 4.64
C ASP A 134 -8.66 -22.95 4.20
N PRO A 135 -9.97 -22.96 3.94
CA PRO A 135 -10.69 -21.73 3.60
C PRO A 135 -10.68 -20.76 4.78
N VAL A 136 -10.43 -19.50 4.49
CA VAL A 136 -10.45 -18.42 5.48
C VAL A 136 -11.33 -17.29 4.98
N ARG A 137 -11.77 -16.44 5.91
CA ARG A 137 -12.41 -15.17 5.60
C ARG A 137 -11.55 -14.05 6.17
N ARG A 138 -10.86 -13.32 5.28
CA ARG A 138 -10.06 -12.18 5.69
C ARG A 138 -10.94 -10.96 5.93
N GLU A 139 -10.54 -10.16 6.90
CA GLU A 139 -11.06 -8.81 7.12
C GLU A 139 -9.88 -7.83 7.05
N GLY A 140 -10.10 -6.64 6.49
CA GLY A 140 -9.04 -5.63 6.37
C GLY A 140 -7.96 -5.94 5.33
N ILE A 141 -6.77 -5.41 5.56
CA ILE A 141 -5.64 -5.49 4.63
C ILE A 141 -4.65 -6.59 5.02
N GLU A 142 -3.82 -6.97 4.06
CA GLU A 142 -2.66 -7.83 4.24
C GLU A 142 -1.57 -7.43 3.22
N PHE A 143 -0.29 -7.58 3.57
CA PHE A 143 0.90 -7.27 2.75
C PHE A 143 1.09 -5.80 2.36
N LYS A 144 0.04 -5.04 2.03
CA LYS A 144 0.14 -3.68 1.53
C LYS A 144 -1.05 -2.82 2.00
N TRP A 145 -0.77 -1.55 2.30
CA TRP A 145 -1.80 -0.54 2.58
C TRP A 145 -2.38 0.06 1.28
N PRO A 146 -3.57 0.66 1.35
CA PRO A 146 -4.13 1.40 0.22
C PRO A 146 -3.20 2.51 -0.27
N PHE A 147 -3.30 2.85 -1.56
CA PHE A 147 -2.67 4.07 -2.08
C PHE A 147 -3.19 5.29 -1.32
N LEU A 148 -2.32 6.28 -1.10
CA LEU A 148 -2.62 7.47 -0.29
C LEU A 148 -3.09 7.09 1.13
N THR A 149 -2.32 6.21 1.77
CA THR A 149 -2.56 5.70 3.13
C THR A 149 -2.91 6.81 4.11
N GLU A 150 -3.95 6.62 4.88
CA GLU A 150 -4.41 7.57 5.89
C GLU A 150 -3.74 7.32 7.26
N LYS A 151 -3.69 8.37 8.09
CA LYS A 151 -3.19 8.32 9.48
C LYS A 151 -4.25 7.75 10.42
N ARG A 152 -4.61 6.49 10.25
CA ARG A 152 -5.61 5.79 11.07
C ARG A 152 -5.24 4.34 11.26
N ASP A 153 -5.89 3.68 12.19
CA ASP A 153 -5.81 2.25 12.39
C ASP A 153 -6.47 1.51 11.22
N TYR A 154 -5.97 0.31 10.93
CA TYR A 154 -6.53 -0.59 9.92
C TYR A 154 -6.79 -1.96 10.54
N GLU A 155 -7.78 -2.69 10.04
CA GLU A 155 -7.85 -4.12 10.27
C GLU A 155 -6.76 -4.81 9.44
N TYR A 156 -5.97 -5.67 10.07
CA TYR A 156 -4.86 -6.39 9.44
C TYR A 156 -4.99 -7.89 9.71
N PHE A 157 -4.99 -8.67 8.64
CA PHE A 157 -5.13 -10.12 8.73
C PHE A 157 -3.80 -10.76 9.15
N ASP A 158 -3.87 -11.74 10.03
CA ASP A 158 -2.75 -12.57 10.44
C ASP A 158 -2.97 -14.03 10.02
N ALA A 159 -2.09 -14.53 9.15
CA ALA A 159 -2.19 -15.87 8.59
C ALA A 159 -2.00 -17.00 9.64
N GLN A 160 -1.25 -16.75 10.72
CA GLN A 160 -1.02 -17.76 11.76
C GLN A 160 -2.28 -17.99 12.59
N THR A 161 -2.93 -16.91 13.02
CA THR A 161 -4.19 -16.97 13.78
C THR A 161 -5.41 -17.15 12.88
N ARG A 162 -5.29 -16.85 11.58
CA ARG A 162 -6.39 -16.83 10.59
C ARG A 162 -7.51 -15.86 10.95
N THR A 163 -7.14 -14.79 11.64
CA THR A 163 -8.06 -13.73 12.10
C THR A 163 -7.48 -12.36 11.81
N SER A 164 -8.35 -11.37 11.77
CA SER A 164 -7.95 -9.97 11.67
C SER A 164 -8.02 -9.29 13.02
N SER A 165 -7.13 -8.34 13.24
CA SER A 165 -7.13 -7.48 14.41
C SER A 165 -6.53 -6.12 14.06
N PRO A 166 -6.81 -5.07 14.84
CA PRO A 166 -6.30 -3.73 14.54
C PRO A 166 -4.77 -3.66 14.49
N ILE A 167 -4.26 -3.04 13.43
CA ILE A 167 -2.89 -2.54 13.36
C ILE A 167 -2.92 -1.03 13.56
N HIS A 168 -2.24 -0.55 14.61
CA HIS A 168 -2.37 0.81 15.09
C HIS A 168 -1.38 1.76 14.44
N TYR A 169 -1.86 2.91 13.97
CA TYR A 169 -1.01 4.02 13.57
C TYR A 169 -0.32 4.64 14.80
N LYS A 170 1.02 4.66 14.79
CA LYS A 170 1.85 5.15 15.91
C LYS A 170 2.62 6.44 15.60
N GLY A 171 2.34 7.05 14.45
CA GLY A 171 2.96 8.31 14.06
C GLY A 171 3.73 8.26 12.75
N THR A 172 4.27 9.42 12.37
CA THR A 172 5.14 9.57 11.22
C THR A 172 6.60 9.45 11.68
N ARG A 173 7.43 8.75 10.92
CA ARG A 173 8.87 8.59 11.16
C ARG A 173 9.65 8.85 9.89
N THR A 174 10.91 9.26 10.02
CA THR A 174 11.83 9.34 8.88
C THR A 174 12.58 8.01 8.75
N PHE A 175 12.51 7.40 7.56
CA PHE A 175 13.22 6.16 7.24
C PHE A 175 13.88 6.27 5.87
N ARG A 176 15.19 6.06 5.76
CA ARG A 176 15.99 6.17 4.52
C ARG A 176 15.72 7.48 3.75
N GLY A 177 15.53 8.59 4.50
CA GLY A 177 15.25 9.92 3.94
C GLY A 177 13.83 10.10 3.37
N MET A 178 12.90 9.23 3.75
CA MET A 178 11.47 9.36 3.44
C MET A 178 10.65 9.50 4.72
N ASP A 179 9.61 10.32 4.69
CA ASP A 179 8.59 10.32 5.73
C ASP A 179 7.66 9.15 5.48
N VAL A 180 7.57 8.27 6.47
CA VAL A 180 6.78 7.04 6.45
C VAL A 180 5.82 6.99 7.63
N TYR A 181 4.73 6.28 7.48
CA TYR A 181 3.81 5.99 8.58
C TYR A 181 4.25 4.72 9.29
N TYR A 182 4.29 4.79 10.61
CA TYR A 182 4.69 3.68 11.45
C TYR A 182 3.47 3.04 12.08
N PHE A 183 3.34 1.71 11.87
CA PHE A 183 2.24 0.91 12.38
C PHE A 183 2.74 -0.21 13.29
N GLU A 184 1.98 -0.53 14.32
CA GLU A 184 2.23 -1.65 15.23
C GLU A 184 0.98 -2.50 15.42
N GLN A 185 1.15 -3.83 15.39
CA GLN A 185 0.15 -4.81 15.79
C GLN A 185 0.76 -5.73 16.84
N THR A 186 -0.01 -6.10 17.86
CA THR A 186 0.39 -7.09 18.86
C THR A 186 -0.68 -8.17 18.93
N ILE A 187 -0.27 -9.41 18.73
CA ILE A 187 -1.10 -10.59 18.89
C ILE A 187 -0.63 -11.29 20.17
N PRO A 188 -1.47 -11.40 21.19
CA PRO A 188 -1.14 -12.13 22.41
C PRO A 188 -1.01 -13.63 22.14
N TRP A 189 -0.49 -14.40 23.09
CA TRP A 189 -0.41 -15.84 22.95
C TRP A 189 -1.77 -16.43 22.56
N THR A 190 -1.83 -16.94 21.34
CA THR A 190 -3.04 -17.46 20.70
C THR A 190 -2.77 -18.89 20.22
N LYS A 191 -3.70 -19.81 20.48
CA LYS A 191 -3.64 -21.15 19.92
C LYS A 191 -3.88 -21.09 18.41
N VAL A 192 -2.96 -21.70 17.64
CA VAL A 192 -3.00 -21.70 16.17
C VAL A 192 -2.99 -23.13 15.62
N PRO A 193 -3.47 -23.34 14.39
CA PRO A 193 -3.42 -24.66 13.75
C PRO A 193 -1.98 -25.18 13.60
N MET A 194 -1.81 -26.49 13.66
CA MET A 194 -0.57 -27.11 13.20
C MET A 194 -0.42 -26.94 11.70
N PRO A 195 0.79 -26.66 11.17
CA PRO A 195 1.00 -26.63 9.74
C PRO A 195 0.71 -28.00 9.11
N LYS A 196 0.03 -28.02 7.96
CA LYS A 196 -0.28 -29.31 7.27
C LYS A 196 0.97 -30.04 6.84
N LYS A 197 1.98 -29.29 6.38
CA LYS A 197 3.29 -29.84 6.07
C LYS A 197 4.17 -29.81 7.32
N MET A 198 4.21 -30.94 8.00
CA MET A 198 5.04 -31.11 9.19
C MET A 198 6.53 -31.21 8.82
N PRO A 199 7.44 -30.70 9.67
CA PRO A 199 8.88 -30.79 9.46
C PRO A 199 9.44 -32.21 9.67
N ILE A 200 8.66 -33.11 10.24
CA ILE A 200 9.04 -34.52 10.51
C ILE A 200 8.42 -35.39 9.43
N LYS A 201 9.25 -36.14 8.72
CA LYS A 201 8.79 -37.08 7.68
C LYS A 201 7.88 -38.15 8.26
N GLY A 202 6.71 -38.37 7.65
CA GLY A 202 5.74 -39.37 8.05
C GLY A 202 4.84 -38.99 9.23
N VAL A 203 4.99 -37.77 9.78
CA VAL A 203 4.10 -37.22 10.82
C VAL A 203 3.11 -36.26 10.18
N THR A 204 1.83 -36.41 10.51
CA THR A 204 0.76 -35.50 10.03
C THR A 204 0.25 -34.62 11.17
N ALA A 205 -0.32 -33.47 10.82
CA ALA A 205 -0.94 -32.56 11.78
C ALA A 205 -2.06 -33.27 12.60
N GLU A 206 -2.82 -34.17 11.96
CA GLU A 206 -3.87 -34.94 12.62
C GLU A 206 -3.30 -35.94 13.68
N GLN A 207 -2.20 -36.61 13.37
CA GLN A 207 -1.52 -37.47 14.32
C GLN A 207 -1.03 -36.69 15.55
N VAL A 208 -0.46 -35.50 15.32
CA VAL A 208 -0.03 -34.60 16.39
C VAL A 208 -1.23 -34.12 17.21
N ALA A 209 -2.32 -33.74 16.59
CA ALA A 209 -3.53 -33.29 17.28
C ALA A 209 -4.13 -34.37 18.21
N LYS A 210 -4.07 -35.65 17.81
CA LYS A 210 -4.53 -36.81 18.64
C LYS A 210 -3.74 -36.97 19.93
N THR A 211 -2.51 -36.48 20.01
CA THR A 211 -1.71 -36.49 21.25
C THR A 211 -2.14 -35.41 22.23
N GLY A 212 -2.95 -34.46 21.81
CA GLY A 212 -3.31 -33.29 22.59
C GLY A 212 -2.27 -32.17 22.59
N MET A 213 -1.14 -32.32 21.87
CA MET A 213 -0.16 -31.23 21.69
C MET A 213 -0.77 -30.11 20.89
N THR A 214 -0.51 -28.88 21.30
CA THR A 214 -1.06 -27.66 20.66
C THR A 214 0.05 -26.68 20.33
N ARG A 215 -0.12 -25.95 19.22
CA ARG A 215 0.78 -24.87 18.80
C ARG A 215 0.21 -23.53 19.23
N TRP A 216 1.06 -22.70 19.80
CA TRP A 216 0.74 -21.36 20.26
C TRP A 216 1.69 -20.36 19.62
N TYR A 217 1.17 -19.19 19.34
CA TYR A 217 1.87 -18.12 18.63
C TYR A 217 1.61 -16.78 19.29
N THR A 218 2.61 -15.93 19.31
CA THR A 218 2.52 -14.51 19.68
C THR A 218 3.45 -13.70 18.80
N THR A 219 3.05 -12.47 18.52
CA THR A 219 3.89 -11.53 17.78
C THR A 219 3.65 -10.08 18.16
N LYS A 220 4.71 -9.28 18.07
CA LYS A 220 4.62 -7.83 17.88
C LYS A 220 5.19 -7.49 16.53
N ARG A 221 4.34 -6.99 15.64
CA ARG A 221 4.66 -6.66 14.25
C ARG A 221 4.74 -5.14 14.07
N MET A 222 5.73 -4.68 13.32
CA MET A 222 6.04 -3.28 13.10
C MET A 222 6.28 -3.04 11.62
N PHE A 223 5.61 -2.01 11.04
CA PHE A 223 5.78 -1.64 9.65
C PHE A 223 6.08 -0.16 9.48
N TRP A 224 6.98 0.15 8.55
CA TRP A 224 7.26 1.48 8.02
C TRP A 224 6.68 1.57 6.62
N VAL A 225 5.61 2.32 6.46
CA VAL A 225 4.78 2.34 5.26
C VAL A 225 4.90 3.67 4.55
N ASP A 226 5.23 3.66 3.26
CA ASP A 226 5.18 4.89 2.46
C ASP A 226 3.73 5.36 2.29
N PRO A 227 3.39 6.60 2.73
CA PRO A 227 2.00 7.05 2.72
C PRO A 227 1.42 7.25 1.31
N VAL A 228 2.25 7.40 0.29
CA VAL A 228 1.78 7.66 -1.09
C VAL A 228 1.46 6.37 -1.81
N THR A 229 2.37 5.39 -1.75
CA THR A 229 2.21 4.11 -2.44
C THR A 229 1.47 3.07 -1.61
N GLY A 230 1.44 3.21 -0.27
CA GLY A 230 0.93 2.21 0.67
C GLY A 230 1.84 0.99 0.83
N ALA A 231 3.04 1.02 0.26
CA ALA A 231 3.98 -0.09 0.35
C ALA A 231 4.78 -0.05 1.66
N PRO A 232 4.92 -1.18 2.38
CA PRO A 232 5.85 -1.28 3.49
C PRO A 232 7.29 -1.24 2.95
N VAL A 233 8.08 -0.27 3.40
CA VAL A 233 9.50 -0.11 3.05
C VAL A 233 10.42 -0.77 4.07
N ASN A 234 9.90 -1.10 5.25
CA ASN A 234 10.52 -1.95 6.26
C ASN A 234 9.42 -2.67 7.05
N GLY A 235 9.75 -3.87 7.50
CA GLY A 235 8.92 -4.67 8.39
C GLY A 235 9.78 -5.45 9.37
N GLU A 236 9.36 -5.44 10.63
CA GLU A 236 9.99 -6.19 11.69
C GLU A 236 8.93 -6.94 12.51
N GLU A 237 9.31 -8.08 13.06
CA GLU A 237 8.41 -8.89 13.87
C GLU A 237 9.17 -9.54 15.04
N ILE A 238 8.72 -9.29 16.27
CA ILE A 238 9.14 -10.04 17.43
C ILE A 238 8.21 -11.24 17.52
N HIS A 239 8.69 -12.39 17.06
CA HIS A 239 7.91 -13.60 16.84
C HIS A 239 8.28 -14.69 17.84
N ALA A 240 7.29 -15.36 18.40
CA ALA A 240 7.52 -16.55 19.20
C ALA A 240 6.41 -17.58 18.99
N GLU A 241 6.83 -18.84 18.92
CA GLU A 241 5.95 -20.00 18.82
C GLU A 241 6.33 -21.06 19.86
N GLU A 242 5.32 -21.67 20.45
CA GLU A 242 5.46 -22.73 21.44
C GLU A 242 4.61 -23.96 21.08
N LEU A 243 5.13 -25.12 21.39
CA LEU A 243 4.37 -26.37 21.46
C LEU A 243 4.04 -26.63 22.93
N ARG A 244 2.75 -26.74 23.27
CA ARG A 244 2.27 -27.01 24.64
C ARG A 244 1.65 -28.38 24.69
N ASN A 245 1.68 -28.99 25.87
CA ASN A 245 1.42 -30.43 26.09
C ASN A 245 2.41 -31.33 25.31
N ALA A 246 3.67 -30.87 25.22
CA ALA A 246 4.70 -31.51 24.40
C ALA A 246 5.17 -32.85 25.00
N LYS A 247 5.00 -33.07 26.32
CA LYS A 247 5.26 -34.39 26.99
C LYS A 247 4.44 -35.51 26.39
N ALA A 248 3.25 -35.22 25.87
CA ALA A 248 2.41 -36.19 25.18
C ALA A 248 3.08 -36.78 23.91
N MET A 249 4.09 -36.08 23.37
CA MET A 249 4.93 -36.53 22.26
C MET A 249 6.30 -37.04 22.70
N GLY A 250 6.50 -37.32 24.02
CA GLY A 250 7.76 -37.81 24.57
C GLY A 250 8.84 -36.75 24.79
N MET A 251 8.50 -35.45 24.75
CA MET A 251 9.45 -34.39 25.05
C MET A 251 9.70 -34.28 26.56
N SER A 252 10.89 -33.74 26.92
CA SER A 252 11.27 -33.59 28.34
C SER A 252 10.48 -32.49 29.06
N GLN A 253 10.03 -31.49 28.34
CA GLN A 253 9.27 -30.35 28.88
C GLN A 253 7.85 -30.31 28.30
N ASP A 254 6.92 -29.77 29.07
CA ASP A 254 5.53 -29.68 28.66
C ASP A 254 5.28 -28.51 27.69
N THR A 255 6.07 -27.45 27.82
CA THR A 255 6.10 -26.32 26.88
C THR A 255 7.48 -26.21 26.26
N VAL A 256 7.55 -26.20 24.94
CA VAL A 256 8.79 -26.16 24.15
C VAL A 256 8.71 -25.05 23.11
N THR A 257 9.72 -24.20 23.05
CA THR A 257 9.84 -23.18 22.03
C THR A 257 10.09 -23.82 20.66
N ALA A 258 9.17 -23.62 19.72
CA ALA A 258 9.32 -24.08 18.34
C ALA A 258 10.15 -23.10 17.51
N PHE A 259 9.87 -21.80 17.66
CA PHE A 259 10.64 -20.72 17.06
C PHE A 259 10.53 -19.47 17.94
N ALA A 260 11.62 -18.72 18.08
CA ALA A 260 11.58 -17.37 18.64
C ALA A 260 12.71 -16.53 18.05
N GLY A 261 12.41 -15.28 17.69
CA GLY A 261 13.40 -14.38 17.15
C GLY A 261 12.84 -12.99 16.81
N HIS A 262 13.76 -12.06 16.65
CA HIS A 262 13.46 -10.74 16.07
C HIS A 262 13.68 -10.84 14.56
N VAL A 263 12.60 -11.01 13.83
CA VAL A 263 12.58 -11.13 12.37
C VAL A 263 12.62 -9.74 11.77
N LYS A 264 13.51 -9.50 10.81
CA LYS A 264 13.68 -8.21 10.12
C LYS A 264 13.81 -8.43 8.62
N MET A 265 13.34 -7.48 7.85
CA MET A 265 13.65 -7.44 6.42
C MET A 265 15.17 -7.32 6.22
N ARG A 266 15.68 -8.02 5.22
CA ARG A 266 17.10 -7.97 4.86
C ARG A 266 17.44 -6.61 4.24
N GLU A 267 18.61 -6.06 4.57
CA GLU A 267 19.01 -4.69 4.19
C GLU A 267 19.01 -4.45 2.66
N ASP A 268 19.50 -5.41 1.87
CA ASP A 268 19.49 -5.32 0.41
C ASP A 268 18.07 -5.29 -0.19
N TYR A 269 17.14 -6.02 0.45
CA TYR A 269 15.72 -5.97 0.10
C TYR A 269 15.11 -4.60 0.47
N ILE A 270 15.44 -4.05 1.64
CA ILE A 270 15.00 -2.71 2.05
C ILE A 270 15.48 -1.67 1.03
N ASP A 271 16.76 -1.68 0.66
CA ASP A 271 17.33 -0.69 -0.26
C ASP A 271 16.66 -0.75 -1.66
N SER A 272 16.43 -1.96 -2.18
CA SER A 272 15.74 -2.15 -3.47
C SER A 272 14.27 -1.71 -3.40
N THR A 273 13.58 -2.01 -2.30
CA THR A 273 12.19 -1.60 -2.07
C THR A 273 12.07 -0.08 -1.96
N VAL A 274 12.95 0.56 -1.19
CA VAL A 274 13.00 2.03 -1.06
C VAL A 274 13.23 2.71 -2.41
N ALA A 275 14.14 2.19 -3.24
CA ALA A 275 14.40 2.73 -4.58
C ALA A 275 13.16 2.64 -5.48
N LEU A 276 12.49 1.46 -5.48
CA LEU A 276 11.25 1.24 -6.24
C LEU A 276 10.13 2.17 -5.77
N VAL A 277 9.90 2.25 -4.45
CA VAL A 277 8.86 3.07 -3.85
C VAL A 277 9.09 4.56 -4.15
N LYS A 278 10.34 5.05 -4.08
CA LYS A 278 10.66 6.44 -4.47
C LYS A 278 10.27 6.76 -5.90
N SER A 279 10.52 5.85 -6.85
CA SER A 279 10.14 6.05 -8.26
C SER A 279 8.62 6.04 -8.46
N GLN A 280 7.91 5.11 -7.86
CA GLN A 280 6.44 5.03 -7.91
C GLN A 280 5.77 6.24 -7.24
N ARG A 281 6.32 6.69 -6.11
CA ARG A 281 5.84 7.88 -5.38
C ARG A 281 5.83 9.12 -6.26
N VAL A 282 6.88 9.34 -7.07
CA VAL A 282 6.95 10.49 -7.98
C VAL A 282 5.78 10.47 -8.98
N LEU A 283 5.50 9.31 -9.58
CA LEU A 283 4.41 9.17 -10.55
C LEU A 283 3.04 9.45 -9.89
N ILE A 284 2.80 8.88 -8.71
CA ILE A 284 1.54 9.08 -7.99
C ILE A 284 1.38 10.56 -7.60
N LEU A 285 2.41 11.20 -7.05
CA LEU A 285 2.37 12.63 -6.69
C LEU A 285 2.21 13.54 -7.92
N LEU A 286 2.79 13.16 -9.06
CA LEU A 286 2.57 13.87 -10.32
C LEU A 286 1.08 13.90 -10.68
N LEU A 287 0.42 12.75 -10.62
CA LEU A 287 -1.00 12.59 -10.99
C LEU A 287 -1.96 13.18 -9.94
N THR A 288 -1.63 13.09 -8.65
CA THR A 288 -2.55 13.47 -7.57
C THR A 288 -2.35 14.90 -7.06
N SER A 289 -1.17 15.49 -7.28
CA SER A 289 -0.82 16.79 -6.70
C SER A 289 -0.20 17.74 -7.70
N TYR A 290 0.92 17.41 -8.34
CA TYR A 290 1.66 18.38 -9.15
C TYR A 290 0.91 18.82 -10.40
N LEU A 291 0.39 17.88 -11.21
CA LEU A 291 -0.39 18.22 -12.40
C LEU A 291 -1.72 18.90 -12.04
N PRO A 292 -2.55 18.41 -11.09
CA PRO A 292 -3.75 19.10 -10.68
C PRO A 292 -3.52 20.54 -10.23
N TRP A 293 -2.54 20.79 -9.35
CA TRP A 293 -2.22 22.15 -8.94
C TRP A 293 -1.62 23.01 -10.06
N GLY A 294 -0.78 22.42 -10.91
CA GLY A 294 -0.26 23.08 -12.12
C GLY A 294 -1.38 23.53 -13.05
N PHE A 295 -2.40 22.68 -13.25
CA PHE A 295 -3.57 23.04 -14.07
C PHE A 295 -4.42 24.15 -13.44
N VAL A 296 -4.59 24.15 -12.11
CA VAL A 296 -5.28 25.25 -11.40
C VAL A 296 -4.54 26.57 -11.60
N LEU A 297 -3.23 26.59 -11.41
CA LEU A 297 -2.42 27.80 -11.61
C LEU A 297 -2.43 28.28 -13.05
N LEU A 298 -2.33 27.37 -14.00
CA LEU A 298 -2.41 27.67 -15.43
C LEU A 298 -3.79 28.24 -15.80
N ALA A 299 -4.87 27.62 -15.32
CA ALA A 299 -6.23 28.08 -15.53
C ALA A 299 -6.44 29.50 -14.97
N ALA A 300 -5.96 29.78 -13.77
CA ALA A 300 -6.03 31.08 -13.12
C ALA A 300 -5.25 32.16 -13.94
N GLY A 301 -4.04 31.83 -14.41
CA GLY A 301 -3.24 32.69 -15.25
C GLY A 301 -3.91 33.02 -16.60
N LEU A 302 -4.45 31.99 -17.26
CA LEU A 302 -5.17 32.17 -18.54
C LEU A 302 -6.46 33.01 -18.36
N LEU A 303 -7.20 32.78 -17.27
CA LEU A 303 -8.37 33.54 -16.92
C LEU A 303 -8.03 35.02 -16.67
N ALA A 304 -6.99 35.28 -15.87
CA ALA A 304 -6.53 36.64 -15.60
C ALA A 304 -6.11 37.37 -16.89
N LEU A 305 -5.39 36.70 -17.80
CA LEU A 305 -4.98 37.22 -19.08
C LEU A 305 -6.19 37.48 -20.00
N ALA A 306 -7.16 36.57 -20.03
CA ALA A 306 -8.39 36.73 -20.80
C ALA A 306 -9.18 37.98 -20.33
N LEU A 307 -9.37 38.13 -19.00
CA LEU A 307 -10.06 39.29 -18.41
C LEU A 307 -9.31 40.59 -18.66
N TRP A 308 -7.98 40.56 -18.55
CA TRP A 308 -7.14 41.74 -18.85
C TRP A 308 -7.28 42.19 -20.32
N LEU A 309 -7.24 41.23 -21.26
CA LEU A 309 -7.46 41.55 -22.70
C LEU A 309 -8.87 42.08 -22.96
N GLU A 310 -9.88 41.52 -22.30
CA GLU A 310 -11.27 41.99 -22.41
C GLU A 310 -11.42 43.41 -21.85
N ALA A 311 -10.88 43.70 -20.65
CA ALA A 311 -10.90 45.02 -20.03
C ALA A 311 -10.19 46.07 -20.91
N ARG A 312 -9.06 45.69 -21.55
CA ARG A 312 -8.33 46.57 -22.46
C ARG A 312 -9.05 46.80 -23.80
N SER A 313 -9.89 45.86 -24.23
CA SER A 313 -10.69 45.98 -25.45
C SER A 313 -11.93 46.87 -25.27
N ARG A 314 -12.38 47.07 -24.02
CA ARG A 314 -13.53 47.91 -23.66
C ARG A 314 -13.17 49.37 -23.37
N ARG A 315 -11.88 49.75 -23.26
CA ARG A 315 -11.49 51.16 -23.14
C ARG A 315 -11.80 51.85 -24.47
N PRO A 316 -12.69 52.90 -24.50
CA PRO A 316 -12.92 53.67 -25.69
C PRO A 316 -11.60 54.33 -26.10
N ASP A 317 -11.26 54.24 -27.39
CA ASP A 317 -10.18 55.06 -27.96
C ASP A 317 -10.54 56.53 -27.68
N GLY A 318 -9.64 57.19 -26.96
CA GLY A 318 -9.73 58.51 -26.35
C GLY A 318 -10.74 59.47 -26.92
N GLU A 319 -11.50 60.14 -26.07
CA GLU A 319 -11.98 61.51 -26.35
C GLU A 319 -10.80 62.36 -26.82
N LEU A 320 -10.85 62.75 -28.06
CA LEU A 320 -9.98 63.83 -28.58
C LEU A 320 -10.18 65.02 -27.66
N PRO A 321 -9.12 65.71 -27.19
CA PRO A 321 -9.25 66.90 -26.41
C PRO A 321 -10.02 67.95 -27.24
N GLY A 322 -11.05 68.48 -26.61
CA GLY A 322 -12.09 69.36 -27.18
C GLY A 322 -11.65 70.32 -28.27
N GLY A 323 -12.36 70.24 -29.37
CA GLY A 323 -12.39 71.37 -30.32
C GLY A 323 -12.82 72.64 -29.59
N ALA A 324 -12.04 73.68 -29.74
CA ALA A 324 -12.36 75.00 -29.21
C ALA A 324 -13.78 75.43 -29.66
N PRO A 325 -14.57 76.09 -28.83
CA PRO A 325 -15.87 76.61 -29.24
C PRO A 325 -15.72 77.59 -30.36
N PRO A 326 -16.65 77.70 -31.35
CA PRO A 326 -16.60 78.63 -32.41
C PRO A 326 -16.69 80.05 -31.86
N SER A 327 -15.76 80.95 -32.31
CA SER A 327 -15.73 82.38 -32.02
C SER A 327 -17.05 83.05 -32.44
N ALA A 328 -17.57 83.90 -31.57
CA ALA A 328 -18.77 84.66 -31.80
C ALA A 328 -18.57 85.59 -33.01
N PRO A 329 -19.61 85.85 -33.83
CA PRO A 329 -19.52 86.75 -34.95
C PRO A 329 -19.39 88.23 -34.48
N ASP A 330 -18.53 88.98 -35.19
CA ASP A 330 -18.33 90.45 -35.00
C ASP A 330 -19.64 91.25 -35.16
N PRO A 331 -19.86 92.35 -34.38
CA PRO A 331 -21.02 93.19 -34.51
C PRO A 331 -20.94 94.02 -35.76
N GLU A 332 -22.03 94.08 -36.53
CA GLU A 332 -22.22 94.94 -37.68
C GLU A 332 -22.06 96.43 -37.33
N PRO A 333 -21.47 97.27 -38.23
CA PRO A 333 -21.40 98.73 -38.03
C PRO A 333 -22.74 99.39 -38.32
N THR A 334 -23.19 100.27 -37.39
CA THR A 334 -24.38 101.10 -37.51
C THR A 334 -24.10 102.22 -38.51
N PRO A 335 -24.98 102.49 -39.48
CA PRO A 335 -24.83 103.66 -40.37
C PRO A 335 -25.27 104.92 -39.67
N ALA A 336 -24.62 106.04 -40.07
CA ALA A 336 -24.79 107.40 -39.63
C ALA A 336 -26.15 108.03 -39.95
#